data_3966d393d66e9ea8b5a4fc6f119b088b
#
_entry.id   3966d393d66e9ea8b5a4fc6f119b088b
#
_cell.length_a   1.000
_cell.length_b   1.000
_cell.length_c   1.000
_cell.angle_alpha   90.00
_cell.angle_beta   90.00
_cell.angle_gamma   90.00
#
_symmetry.space_group_name_H-M   'P 1'
#
loop_
_entity.id
_entity.type
_entity.pdbx_description
1 polymer ?
#
loop_
_entity_poly.entity_id
_entity_poly.type
_entity_poly.pdbx_seq_one_letter_code
_entity_poly.pdbx_strand_id
1 'polypeptide(L)'
;MSIHCTTREDPESIEGMKTVLALLLSFTLVLSWSPNLHAQERLVLGVHPYLHHKEIKKRFAPLADYLSAELGTPVEVRIGQNYQAHLRAIANNQVDIAYLGPALYVKMLQSLWSRPLLARLEANGSPTFTGHIVVRQDSPLQNLRDLKGKVMAFGDPNSTMGTIVPRAMLLKAGITLSDLEHHHHYDGHTNVALAVLTGDADAGAVKQEVFMEYADRGLKSLQQTPAISEHVFIASSELEGNKVRRIRELLLGINTPEQVEHILKPLKGSATGLVTASEADYLPLRRLMEKFDH
;
A
#
# COMPACT_ATOMS: atom_id res chain seq x y z
N MET A 1 23.52 3.57 -96.63
CA MET A 1 22.11 3.23 -96.34
C MET A 1 21.94 3.35 -94.82
N SER A 2 21.58 4.57 -94.39
CA SER A 2 21.45 4.92 -92.95
C SER A 2 20.00 4.87 -92.54
N ILE A 3 19.67 4.07 -91.60
CA ILE A 3 18.33 4.01 -91.02
C ILE A 3 18.34 4.84 -89.76
N HIS A 4 17.63 5.98 -89.75
CA HIS A 4 17.35 6.78 -88.56
C HIS A 4 16.15 6.17 -87.86
N CYS A 5 16.28 5.71 -86.66
CA CYS A 5 15.21 5.31 -85.74
C CYS A 5 14.94 6.48 -84.82
N THR A 6 13.84 7.19 -85.02
CA THR A 6 13.36 8.22 -84.11
C THR A 6 12.30 7.59 -83.19
N THR A 7 12.69 7.40 -81.92
CA THR A 7 11.71 7.04 -80.84
C THR A 7 10.93 8.29 -80.44
N ARG A 8 9.63 8.26 -80.70
CA ARG A 8 8.69 9.29 -80.25
C ARG A 8 8.25 8.97 -78.85
N GLU A 9 8.64 9.77 -77.94
CA GLU A 9 8.14 9.65 -76.53
C GLU A 9 6.74 10.26 -76.47
N ASP A 10 5.76 9.48 -76.02
CA ASP A 10 4.38 9.90 -75.83
C ASP A 10 4.23 10.85 -74.67
N PRO A 11 3.72 12.07 -74.83
CA PRO A 11 3.59 13.04 -73.74
C PRO A 11 2.59 12.65 -72.60
N GLU A 12 1.64 11.72 -72.91
CA GLU A 12 0.65 11.25 -71.95
C GLU A 12 1.27 10.41 -70.78
N SER A 13 2.42 9.74 -71.04
CA SER A 13 3.06 8.93 -70.01
C SER A 13 3.74 9.77 -68.92
N ILE A 14 4.15 11.00 -69.24
CA ILE A 14 4.85 11.90 -68.29
C ILE A 14 3.88 12.62 -67.30
N GLU A 15 2.64 12.95 -67.79
CA GLU A 15 1.63 13.55 -66.93
C GLU A 15 1.06 12.54 -65.95
N GLY A 16 0.84 11.28 -66.33
CA GLY A 16 0.40 10.20 -65.45
C GLY A 16 1.41 9.91 -64.34
N MET A 17 2.71 9.95 -64.68
CA MET A 17 3.77 9.71 -63.72
C MET A 17 3.96 10.85 -62.70
N LYS A 18 3.72 12.11 -63.10
CA LYS A 18 3.73 13.27 -62.21
C LYS A 18 2.56 13.27 -61.26
N THR A 19 1.37 12.82 -61.70
CA THR A 19 0.17 12.73 -60.85
C THR A 19 0.29 11.61 -59.78
N VAL A 20 0.87 10.46 -60.14
CA VAL A 20 1.12 9.36 -59.24
C VAL A 20 2.19 9.73 -58.22
N LEU A 21 3.26 10.46 -58.63
CA LEU A 21 4.32 10.92 -57.74
C LEU A 21 3.80 11.99 -56.75
N ALA A 22 2.91 12.89 -57.17
CA ALA A 22 2.28 13.88 -56.32
C ALA A 22 1.31 13.26 -55.30
N LEU A 23 0.58 12.19 -55.66
CA LEU A 23 -0.27 11.42 -54.75
C LEU A 23 0.53 10.61 -53.74
N LEU A 24 1.67 10.06 -54.12
CA LEU A 24 2.58 9.35 -53.19
C LEU A 24 3.26 10.32 -52.22
N LEU A 25 3.64 11.52 -52.64
CA LEU A 25 4.20 12.55 -51.75
C LEU A 25 3.17 13.12 -50.78
N SER A 26 1.91 13.27 -51.16
CA SER A 26 0.85 13.72 -50.24
C SER A 26 0.45 12.65 -49.24
N PHE A 27 0.54 11.36 -49.57
CA PHE A 27 0.27 10.26 -48.64
C PHE A 27 1.36 10.09 -47.61
N THR A 28 2.64 10.38 -47.93
CA THR A 28 3.74 10.36 -46.97
C THR A 28 3.72 11.53 -45.97
N LEU A 29 3.15 12.67 -46.32
CA LEU A 29 3.02 13.83 -45.44
C LEU A 29 1.93 13.65 -44.36
N VAL A 30 0.88 12.86 -44.66
CA VAL A 30 -0.20 12.57 -43.68
C VAL A 30 0.21 11.51 -42.66
N LEU A 31 1.15 10.61 -42.98
CA LEU A 31 1.67 9.62 -42.04
C LEU A 31 2.62 10.21 -40.97
N SER A 32 3.13 11.42 -41.16
CA SER A 32 4.07 12.07 -40.23
C SER A 32 3.36 12.78 -39.05
N TRP A 33 2.04 12.89 -39.09
CA TRP A 33 1.25 13.41 -37.98
C TRP A 33 0.64 12.26 -37.19
N SER A 34 1.48 11.34 -36.71
CA SER A 34 1.11 10.49 -35.60
C SER A 34 1.01 11.40 -34.39
N PRO A 35 -0.19 11.63 -33.82
CA PRO A 35 -0.23 12.21 -32.51
C PRO A 35 0.66 11.31 -31.64
N ASN A 36 1.74 11.85 -31.09
CA ASN A 36 2.44 11.19 -30.01
C ASN A 36 1.37 10.88 -28.95
N LEU A 37 0.83 9.67 -28.97
CA LEU A 37 0.13 9.11 -27.83
C LEU A 37 1.22 8.96 -26.75
N HIS A 38 1.58 10.08 -26.11
CA HIS A 38 2.22 10.03 -24.84
C HIS A 38 1.20 9.28 -23.98
N ALA A 39 1.49 8.01 -23.68
CA ALA A 39 0.78 7.32 -22.62
C ALA A 39 0.84 8.30 -21.44
N GLN A 40 -0.32 8.86 -21.07
CA GLN A 40 -0.37 9.87 -20.02
C GLN A 40 0.36 9.28 -18.82
N GLU A 41 1.49 9.89 -18.47
CA GLU A 41 2.30 9.44 -17.33
C GLU A 41 1.36 9.39 -16.12
N ARG A 42 1.25 8.23 -15.49
CA ARG A 42 0.42 8.04 -14.30
C ARG A 42 1.27 7.51 -13.17
N LEU A 43 0.97 7.93 -11.96
CA LEU A 43 1.59 7.43 -10.77
C LEU A 43 0.70 6.37 -10.12
N VAL A 44 1.32 5.38 -9.52
CA VAL A 44 0.64 4.29 -8.82
C VAL A 44 0.85 4.42 -7.32
N LEU A 45 -0.25 4.66 -6.57
CA LEU A 45 -0.28 4.59 -5.12
C LEU A 45 -0.62 3.15 -4.69
N GLY A 46 0.39 2.40 -4.32
CA GLY A 46 0.26 1.02 -3.83
C GLY A 46 -0.18 0.97 -2.36
N VAL A 47 -1.12 0.09 -2.04
CA VAL A 47 -1.63 -0.11 -0.67
C VAL A 47 -1.69 -1.60 -0.34
N HIS A 48 -1.23 -2.00 0.85
CA HIS A 48 -1.36 -3.37 1.33
C HIS A 48 -2.82 -3.70 1.72
N PRO A 49 -3.28 -4.95 1.56
CA PRO A 49 -4.70 -5.31 1.74
C PRO A 49 -5.05 -5.57 3.21
N TYR A 50 -5.13 -4.54 4.04
CA TYR A 50 -5.50 -4.64 5.46
C TYR A 50 -7.02 -4.67 5.72
N LEU A 51 -7.82 -4.38 4.69
CA LEU A 51 -9.27 -4.43 4.64
C LEU A 51 -9.71 -4.97 3.28
N HIS A 52 -11.02 -5.14 3.09
CA HIS A 52 -11.57 -5.51 1.79
C HIS A 52 -11.20 -4.48 0.70
N HIS A 53 -10.85 -4.93 -0.51
CA HIS A 53 -10.30 -4.10 -1.59
C HIS A 53 -11.18 -2.88 -1.94
N LYS A 54 -12.50 -3.03 -2.01
CA LYS A 54 -13.43 -1.92 -2.30
C LYS A 54 -13.34 -0.83 -1.22
N GLU A 55 -13.21 -1.23 0.03
CA GLU A 55 -13.11 -0.30 1.15
C GLU A 55 -11.78 0.46 1.12
N ILE A 56 -10.67 -0.23 0.88
CA ILE A 56 -9.35 0.42 0.74
C ILE A 56 -9.37 1.42 -0.41
N LYS A 57 -9.91 1.02 -1.59
CA LYS A 57 -10.00 1.91 -2.74
C LYS A 57 -10.79 3.18 -2.42
N LYS A 58 -11.94 3.04 -1.75
CA LYS A 58 -12.78 4.16 -1.31
C LYS A 58 -12.02 5.09 -0.35
N ARG A 59 -11.28 4.51 0.62
CA ARG A 59 -10.54 5.26 1.63
C ARG A 59 -9.37 6.06 1.07
N PHE A 60 -8.68 5.52 0.07
CA PHE A 60 -7.50 6.14 -0.52
C PHE A 60 -7.82 7.04 -1.73
N ALA A 61 -9.05 7.00 -2.27
CA ALA A 61 -9.45 7.84 -3.39
C ALA A 61 -9.25 9.34 -3.12
N PRO A 62 -9.67 9.92 -1.97
CA PRO A 62 -9.47 11.35 -1.72
C PRO A 62 -8.00 11.78 -1.72
N LEU A 63 -7.10 10.94 -1.19
CA LEU A 63 -5.66 11.20 -1.22
C LEU A 63 -5.10 11.10 -2.65
N ALA A 64 -5.54 10.12 -3.43
CA ALA A 64 -5.12 9.96 -4.82
C ALA A 64 -5.61 11.13 -5.69
N ASP A 65 -6.85 11.58 -5.49
CA ASP A 65 -7.43 12.73 -6.19
C ASP A 65 -6.69 14.03 -5.84
N TYR A 66 -6.40 14.26 -4.56
CA TYR A 66 -5.59 15.39 -4.10
C TYR A 66 -4.20 15.40 -4.75
N LEU A 67 -3.49 14.26 -4.69
CA LEU A 67 -2.16 14.17 -5.30
C LEU A 67 -2.22 14.33 -6.83
N SER A 68 -3.27 13.81 -7.48
CA SER A 68 -3.47 13.97 -8.93
C SER A 68 -3.63 15.44 -9.31
N ALA A 69 -4.44 16.18 -8.56
CA ALA A 69 -4.68 17.61 -8.80
C ALA A 69 -3.40 18.44 -8.61
N GLU A 70 -2.68 18.21 -7.51
CA GLU A 70 -1.48 18.97 -7.14
C GLU A 70 -0.24 18.65 -8.00
N LEU A 71 -0.16 17.41 -8.52
CA LEU A 71 0.96 16.98 -9.36
C LEU A 71 0.67 17.17 -10.87
N GLY A 72 -0.58 17.45 -11.24
CA GLY A 72 -0.98 17.49 -12.65
C GLY A 72 -0.81 16.14 -13.38
N THR A 73 -0.74 15.04 -12.63
CA THR A 73 -0.50 13.68 -13.12
C THR A 73 -1.46 12.73 -12.42
N PRO A 74 -2.24 11.91 -13.14
CA PRO A 74 -3.15 10.97 -12.52
C PRO A 74 -2.45 10.03 -11.54
N VAL A 75 -3.02 9.87 -10.34
CA VAL A 75 -2.58 8.92 -9.31
C VAL A 75 -3.62 7.82 -9.17
N GLU A 76 -3.24 6.59 -9.48
CA GLU A 76 -4.13 5.43 -9.42
C GLU A 76 -3.87 4.58 -8.17
N VAL A 77 -4.92 4.27 -7.40
CA VAL A 77 -4.80 3.37 -6.25
C VAL A 77 -4.76 1.92 -6.70
N ARG A 78 -3.67 1.22 -6.38
CA ARG A 78 -3.47 -0.20 -6.60
C ARG A 78 -3.34 -0.94 -5.27
N ILE A 79 -4.13 -1.99 -5.10
CA ILE A 79 -4.13 -2.79 -3.88
C ILE A 79 -3.45 -4.13 -4.19
N GLY A 80 -2.48 -4.52 -3.36
CA GLY A 80 -1.85 -5.84 -3.47
C GLY A 80 -2.84 -6.97 -3.19
N GLN A 81 -2.66 -8.12 -3.82
CA GLN A 81 -3.48 -9.31 -3.54
C GLN A 81 -3.30 -9.79 -2.09
N ASN A 82 -2.10 -9.69 -1.57
CA ASN A 82 -1.72 -9.94 -0.18
C ASN A 82 -0.49 -9.08 0.17
N TYR A 83 -0.08 -9.09 1.42
CA TYR A 83 1.08 -8.31 1.91
C TYR A 83 2.37 -8.64 1.15
N GLN A 84 2.61 -9.91 0.84
CA GLN A 84 3.80 -10.34 0.11
C GLN A 84 3.78 -9.88 -1.35
N ALA A 85 2.61 -9.89 -2.01
CA ALA A 85 2.46 -9.38 -3.38
C ALA A 85 2.68 -7.86 -3.42
N HIS A 86 2.21 -7.13 -2.40
CA HIS A 86 2.47 -5.69 -2.28
C HIS A 86 3.97 -5.41 -2.11
N LEU A 87 4.67 -6.18 -1.27
CA LEU A 87 6.13 -6.05 -1.10
C LEU A 87 6.89 -6.33 -2.40
N ARG A 88 6.48 -7.36 -3.16
CA ARG A 88 7.07 -7.64 -4.48
C ARG A 88 6.82 -6.51 -5.48
N ALA A 89 5.65 -5.90 -5.47
CA ALA A 89 5.34 -4.75 -6.34
C ALA A 89 6.24 -3.55 -6.04
N ILE A 90 6.53 -3.30 -4.75
CA ILE A 90 7.49 -2.27 -4.32
C ILE A 90 8.91 -2.63 -4.78
N ALA A 91 9.34 -3.88 -4.56
CA ALA A 91 10.68 -4.34 -4.96
C ALA A 91 10.93 -4.17 -6.45
N ASN A 92 9.93 -4.42 -7.27
CA ASN A 92 9.97 -4.36 -8.74
C ASN A 92 9.62 -2.97 -9.30
N ASN A 93 9.54 -1.93 -8.45
CA ASN A 93 9.17 -0.56 -8.84
C ASN A 93 7.84 -0.48 -9.64
N GLN A 94 6.89 -1.38 -9.34
CA GLN A 94 5.57 -1.41 -9.95
C GLN A 94 4.57 -0.44 -9.27
N VAL A 95 5.01 0.25 -8.23
CA VAL A 95 4.30 1.30 -7.53
C VAL A 95 5.25 2.47 -7.29
N ASP A 96 4.76 3.69 -7.48
CA ASP A 96 5.54 4.92 -7.34
C ASP A 96 5.52 5.45 -5.92
N ILE A 97 4.38 5.33 -5.27
CA ILE A 97 4.15 5.66 -3.87
C ILE A 97 3.59 4.40 -3.21
N ALA A 98 4.13 3.99 -2.07
CA ALA A 98 3.60 2.84 -1.35
C ALA A 98 3.23 3.21 0.09
N TYR A 99 2.05 2.75 0.52
CA TYR A 99 1.57 2.81 1.90
C TYR A 99 1.80 1.47 2.57
N LEU A 100 2.56 1.44 3.66
CA LEU A 100 3.05 0.25 4.34
C LEU A 100 2.70 0.26 5.82
N GLY A 101 2.30 -0.91 6.32
CA GLY A 101 2.35 -1.17 7.75
C GLY A 101 3.80 -1.28 8.26
N PRO A 102 4.08 -0.93 9.53
CA PRO A 102 5.44 -0.89 10.08
C PRO A 102 6.23 -2.19 9.94
N ALA A 103 5.62 -3.34 10.18
CA ALA A 103 6.31 -4.63 10.06
C ALA A 103 6.71 -4.92 8.60
N LEU A 104 5.85 -4.57 7.66
CA LEU A 104 6.15 -4.73 6.24
C LEU A 104 7.29 -3.79 5.80
N TYR A 105 7.32 -2.57 6.34
CA TYR A 105 8.41 -1.63 6.13
C TYR A 105 9.73 -2.16 6.70
N VAL A 106 9.74 -2.69 7.93
CA VAL A 106 10.94 -3.30 8.53
C VAL A 106 11.43 -4.49 7.69
N LYS A 107 10.54 -5.38 7.24
CA LYS A 107 10.90 -6.50 6.34
C LYS A 107 11.48 -6.00 5.02
N MET A 108 10.93 -4.93 4.47
CA MET A 108 11.47 -4.31 3.27
C MET A 108 12.91 -3.85 3.50
N LEU A 109 13.22 -3.17 4.60
CA LEU A 109 14.57 -2.73 4.92
C LEU A 109 15.58 -3.88 5.08
N GLN A 110 15.13 -5.07 5.49
CA GLN A 110 15.98 -6.26 5.64
C GLN A 110 16.30 -6.92 4.28
N SER A 111 15.41 -6.84 3.31
CA SER A 111 15.49 -7.57 2.04
C SER A 111 15.71 -6.69 0.83
N LEU A 112 15.43 -5.42 0.90
CA LEU A 112 15.48 -4.46 -0.18
C LEU A 112 16.31 -3.24 0.24
N TRP A 113 16.85 -2.55 -0.77
CA TRP A 113 17.52 -1.28 -0.55
C TRP A 113 16.57 -0.25 0.07
N SER A 114 17.12 0.67 0.86
CA SER A 114 16.38 1.80 1.43
C SER A 114 15.59 2.55 0.34
N ARG A 115 14.35 2.92 0.65
CA ARG A 115 13.45 3.69 -0.20
C ARG A 115 13.27 5.08 0.38
N PRO A 116 13.09 6.13 -0.43
CA PRO A 116 12.82 7.46 0.09
C PRO A 116 11.56 7.48 0.96
N LEU A 117 11.70 7.86 2.21
CA LEU A 117 10.58 8.08 3.12
C LEU A 117 9.86 9.37 2.72
N LEU A 118 8.54 9.32 2.60
CA LEU A 118 7.71 10.48 2.25
C LEU A 118 7.06 11.09 3.50
N ALA A 119 6.26 10.31 4.21
CA ALA A 119 5.56 10.76 5.40
C ALA A 119 5.12 9.57 6.26
N ARG A 120 4.87 9.81 7.54
CA ARG A 120 4.29 8.86 8.49
C ARG A 120 2.93 9.39 8.95
N LEU A 121 1.94 8.49 9.09
CA LEU A 121 0.62 8.88 9.58
C LEU A 121 0.69 9.29 11.05
N GLU A 122 -0.07 10.31 11.39
CA GLU A 122 -0.36 10.71 12.76
C GLU A 122 -1.85 10.49 13.04
N ALA A 123 -2.15 9.90 14.19
CA ALA A 123 -3.52 9.65 14.63
C ALA A 123 -3.67 10.06 16.10
N ASN A 124 -4.74 10.78 16.43
CA ASN A 124 -4.96 11.33 17.79
C ASN A 124 -3.74 12.12 18.32
N GLY A 125 -3.06 12.87 17.45
CA GLY A 125 -1.86 13.64 17.80
C GLY A 125 -0.62 12.79 18.09
N SER A 126 -0.62 11.49 17.73
CA SER A 126 0.51 10.60 17.92
C SER A 126 0.88 9.87 16.62
N PRO A 127 2.18 9.80 16.26
CA PRO A 127 2.64 9.02 15.13
C PRO A 127 2.88 7.55 15.50
N THR A 128 2.15 7.03 16.48
CA THR A 128 2.19 5.63 16.94
C THR A 128 0.79 5.07 17.09
N PHE A 129 0.64 3.76 16.97
CA PHE A 129 -0.62 3.06 17.17
C PHE A 129 -0.45 1.79 18.01
N THR A 130 -1.56 1.29 18.52
CA THR A 130 -1.64 0.07 19.31
C THR A 130 -2.59 -0.94 18.68
N GLY A 131 -2.58 -2.14 19.23
CA GLY A 131 -3.54 -3.19 18.98
C GLY A 131 -3.91 -3.88 20.28
N HIS A 132 -4.72 -4.92 20.17
CA HIS A 132 -5.17 -5.71 21.32
C HIS A 132 -5.12 -7.19 20.98
N ILE A 133 -4.72 -8.00 21.96
CA ILE A 133 -5.12 -9.39 22.02
C ILE A 133 -6.48 -9.38 22.70
N VAL A 134 -7.50 -9.86 21.96
CA VAL A 134 -8.90 -9.81 22.38
C VAL A 134 -9.43 -11.22 22.64
N VAL A 135 -10.42 -11.29 23.50
CA VAL A 135 -11.22 -12.49 23.79
C VAL A 135 -12.69 -12.09 23.84
N ARG A 136 -13.60 -13.06 23.86
CA ARG A 136 -15.01 -12.76 24.11
C ARG A 136 -15.21 -12.17 25.51
N GLN A 137 -16.25 -11.37 25.66
CA GLN A 137 -16.61 -10.72 26.92
C GLN A 137 -16.84 -11.74 28.07
N ASP A 138 -17.44 -12.90 27.75
CA ASP A 138 -17.72 -14.00 28.69
C ASP A 138 -16.54 -14.96 28.90
N SER A 139 -15.41 -14.75 28.21
CA SER A 139 -14.22 -15.61 28.33
C SER A 139 -13.65 -15.60 29.76
N PRO A 140 -13.26 -16.76 30.31
CA PRO A 140 -12.61 -16.84 31.62
C PRO A 140 -11.13 -16.43 31.59
N LEU A 141 -10.54 -16.22 30.41
CA LEU A 141 -9.11 -15.88 30.25
C LEU A 141 -8.82 -14.48 30.85
N GLN A 142 -7.76 -14.37 31.66
CA GLN A 142 -7.40 -13.16 32.39
C GLN A 142 -6.05 -12.56 31.95
N ASN A 143 -5.15 -13.39 31.39
CA ASN A 143 -3.81 -12.97 30.99
C ASN A 143 -3.29 -13.82 29.83
N LEU A 144 -2.15 -13.44 29.22
CA LEU A 144 -1.60 -14.14 28.07
C LEU A 144 -1.23 -15.60 28.35
N ARG A 145 -0.83 -15.96 29.58
CA ARG A 145 -0.45 -17.33 29.90
C ARG A 145 -1.61 -18.31 29.87
N ASP A 146 -2.84 -17.79 30.03
CA ASP A 146 -4.06 -18.58 29.92
C ASP A 146 -4.35 -19.04 28.47
N LEU A 147 -3.62 -18.48 27.48
CA LEU A 147 -3.72 -18.87 26.08
C LEU A 147 -3.04 -20.21 25.75
N LYS A 148 -2.29 -20.79 26.68
CA LYS A 148 -1.73 -22.14 26.48
C LYS A 148 -2.85 -23.15 26.27
N GLY A 149 -2.75 -23.96 25.19
CA GLY A 149 -3.78 -24.91 24.80
C GLY A 149 -5.07 -24.28 24.27
N LYS A 150 -5.02 -23.00 23.81
CA LYS A 150 -6.15 -22.29 23.23
C LYS A 150 -5.96 -22.05 21.74
N VAL A 151 -7.07 -21.81 21.03
CA VAL A 151 -7.08 -21.47 19.60
C VAL A 151 -6.88 -19.95 19.45
N MET A 152 -5.88 -19.55 18.65
CA MET A 152 -5.54 -18.16 18.42
C MET A 152 -5.80 -17.73 16.96
N ALA A 153 -6.56 -16.65 16.76
CA ALA A 153 -6.76 -16.01 15.48
C ALA A 153 -5.73 -14.88 15.27
N PHE A 154 -4.93 -14.98 14.23
CA PHE A 154 -4.01 -13.94 13.76
C PHE A 154 -4.52 -13.30 12.47
N GLY A 155 -4.04 -12.10 12.17
CA GLY A 155 -4.14 -11.49 10.83
C GLY A 155 -3.10 -12.07 9.87
N ASP A 156 -2.86 -11.37 8.73
CA ASP A 156 -1.78 -11.75 7.79
C ASP A 156 -0.45 -11.94 8.56
N PRO A 157 0.37 -12.94 8.20
CA PRO A 157 1.67 -13.19 8.84
C PRO A 157 2.62 -11.98 8.88
N ASN A 158 2.42 -11.00 7.99
CA ASN A 158 3.20 -9.76 7.93
C ASN A 158 2.50 -8.56 8.60
N SER A 159 1.31 -8.77 9.19
CA SER A 159 0.58 -7.71 9.88
C SER A 159 1.25 -7.35 11.20
N THR A 160 1.51 -6.05 11.42
CA THR A 160 2.13 -5.54 12.65
C THR A 160 1.31 -5.91 13.88
N MET A 161 0.04 -5.47 13.93
CA MET A 161 -0.84 -5.67 15.10
C MET A 161 -1.68 -6.96 15.00
N GLY A 162 -1.80 -7.54 13.80
CA GLY A 162 -2.51 -8.82 13.63
C GLY A 162 -1.65 -10.03 13.93
N THR A 163 -0.32 -9.92 13.90
CA THR A 163 0.56 -11.10 14.04
C THR A 163 1.88 -10.77 14.73
N ILE A 164 2.69 -9.86 14.21
CA ILE A 164 4.08 -9.69 14.63
C ILE A 164 4.19 -9.29 16.11
N VAL A 165 3.56 -8.19 16.50
CA VAL A 165 3.62 -7.69 17.89
C VAL A 165 2.92 -8.65 18.86
N PRO A 166 1.71 -9.18 18.57
CA PRO A 166 1.07 -10.18 19.42
C PRO A 166 1.92 -11.44 19.62
N ARG A 167 2.55 -11.98 18.58
CA ARG A 167 3.47 -13.13 18.74
C ARG A 167 4.64 -12.81 19.67
N ALA A 168 5.20 -11.59 19.58
CA ALA A 168 6.24 -11.14 20.51
C ALA A 168 5.75 -11.09 21.95
N MET A 169 4.53 -10.64 22.15
CA MET A 169 3.92 -10.59 23.49
C MET A 169 3.70 -11.98 24.05
N LEU A 170 3.21 -12.92 23.24
CA LEU A 170 3.05 -14.33 23.62
C LEU A 170 4.40 -14.93 24.01
N LEU A 171 5.43 -14.77 23.17
CA LEU A 171 6.77 -15.28 23.45
C LEU A 171 7.35 -14.70 24.76
N LYS A 172 7.17 -13.39 25.00
CA LYS A 172 7.58 -12.74 26.25
C LYS A 172 6.83 -13.28 27.48
N ALA A 173 5.58 -13.76 27.29
CA ALA A 173 4.80 -14.42 28.32
C ALA A 173 5.17 -15.91 28.51
N GLY A 174 6.12 -16.42 27.72
CA GLY A 174 6.56 -17.83 27.74
C GLY A 174 5.67 -18.77 26.92
N ILE A 175 4.93 -18.22 25.93
CA ILE A 175 4.06 -19.00 25.05
C ILE A 175 4.60 -18.93 23.63
N THR A 176 4.93 -20.08 23.06
CA THR A 176 5.26 -20.28 21.66
C THR A 176 4.01 -20.65 20.85
N LEU A 177 4.10 -20.67 19.52
CA LEU A 177 2.99 -21.14 18.68
C LEU A 177 2.67 -22.64 18.90
N SER A 178 3.65 -23.43 19.32
CA SER A 178 3.46 -24.84 19.66
C SER A 178 2.78 -25.09 21.01
N ASP A 179 2.70 -24.06 21.87
CA ASP A 179 1.94 -24.14 23.12
C ASP A 179 0.44 -23.83 22.93
N LEU A 180 0.05 -23.32 21.75
CA LEU A 180 -1.34 -23.14 21.36
C LEU A 180 -1.94 -24.48 20.90
N GLU A 181 -3.25 -24.68 21.07
CA GLU A 181 -3.93 -25.82 20.47
C GLU A 181 -3.89 -25.72 18.95
N HIS A 182 -4.34 -24.58 18.42
CA HIS A 182 -4.23 -24.22 16.99
C HIS A 182 -4.06 -22.70 16.84
N HIS A 183 -3.57 -22.30 15.66
CA HIS A 183 -3.62 -20.92 15.26
C HIS A 183 -3.96 -20.80 13.78
N HIS A 184 -4.78 -19.80 13.45
CA HIS A 184 -5.22 -19.53 12.10
C HIS A 184 -4.91 -18.10 11.70
N HIS A 185 -4.61 -17.89 10.41
CA HIS A 185 -4.43 -16.57 9.83
C HIS A 185 -5.67 -16.19 9.01
N TYR A 186 -6.22 -15.02 9.29
CA TYR A 186 -7.40 -14.47 8.63
C TYR A 186 -7.03 -13.24 7.80
N ASP A 187 -7.73 -13.05 6.69
CA ASP A 187 -7.61 -11.85 5.89
C ASP A 187 -8.32 -10.67 6.60
N GLY A 188 -7.50 -9.71 7.08
CA GLY A 188 -7.96 -8.51 7.74
C GLY A 188 -8.40 -8.70 9.20
N HIS A 189 -8.29 -7.59 9.96
CA HIS A 189 -8.57 -7.60 11.40
C HIS A 189 -10.04 -7.83 11.76
N THR A 190 -10.98 -7.47 10.87
CA THR A 190 -12.42 -7.69 11.06
C THR A 190 -12.73 -9.19 11.14
N ASN A 191 -12.13 -10.00 10.25
CA ASN A 191 -12.34 -11.45 10.26
C ASN A 191 -11.73 -12.10 11.51
N VAL A 192 -10.61 -11.59 12.02
CA VAL A 192 -10.07 -12.01 13.33
C VAL A 192 -11.06 -11.72 14.46
N ALA A 193 -11.63 -10.51 14.50
CA ALA A 193 -12.64 -10.15 15.52
C ALA A 193 -13.86 -11.05 15.45
N LEU A 194 -14.35 -11.33 14.24
CA LEU A 194 -15.49 -12.21 14.01
C LEU A 194 -15.19 -13.65 14.46
N ALA A 195 -14.02 -14.19 14.12
CA ALA A 195 -13.62 -15.54 14.54
C ALA A 195 -13.65 -15.72 16.07
N VAL A 196 -13.25 -14.67 16.82
CA VAL A 196 -13.35 -14.69 18.30
C VAL A 196 -14.78 -14.61 18.76
N LEU A 197 -15.62 -13.75 18.16
CA LEU A 197 -17.03 -13.58 18.52
C LEU A 197 -17.85 -14.85 18.24
N THR A 198 -17.61 -15.53 17.13
CA THR A 198 -18.31 -16.77 16.75
C THR A 198 -17.81 -17.99 17.53
N GLY A 199 -16.68 -17.89 18.23
CA GLY A 199 -16.07 -18.99 18.97
C GLY A 199 -15.20 -19.92 18.12
N ASP A 200 -14.86 -19.54 16.88
CA ASP A 200 -13.92 -20.25 16.02
C ASP A 200 -12.48 -20.09 16.56
N ALA A 201 -12.25 -19.09 17.42
CA ALA A 201 -11.02 -18.90 18.16
C ALA A 201 -11.31 -18.41 19.60
N ASP A 202 -10.49 -18.83 20.57
CA ASP A 202 -10.59 -18.39 21.96
C ASP A 202 -10.08 -16.94 22.12
N ALA A 203 -9.08 -16.55 21.33
CA ALA A 203 -8.48 -15.23 21.33
C ALA A 203 -8.09 -14.78 19.91
N GLY A 204 -7.92 -13.48 19.72
CA GLY A 204 -7.51 -12.92 18.43
C GLY A 204 -6.67 -11.66 18.59
N ALA A 205 -5.90 -11.33 17.53
CA ALA A 205 -5.07 -10.14 17.51
C ALA A 205 -5.60 -9.11 16.51
N VAL A 206 -5.98 -7.94 17.01
CA VAL A 206 -6.59 -6.87 16.21
C VAL A 206 -5.94 -5.51 16.48
N LYS A 207 -6.03 -4.60 15.52
CA LYS A 207 -5.67 -3.20 15.75
C LYS A 207 -6.72 -2.50 16.61
N GLN A 208 -6.31 -1.41 17.26
CA GLN A 208 -7.14 -0.61 18.19
C GLN A 208 -8.52 -0.27 17.61
N GLU A 209 -8.59 0.22 16.38
CA GLU A 209 -9.85 0.67 15.77
C GLU A 209 -10.86 -0.47 15.66
N VAL A 210 -10.39 -1.67 15.27
CA VAL A 210 -11.27 -2.85 15.19
C VAL A 210 -11.68 -3.30 16.59
N PHE A 211 -10.78 -3.29 17.58
CA PHE A 211 -11.18 -3.57 18.95
C PHE A 211 -12.30 -2.61 19.42
N MET A 212 -12.13 -1.31 19.24
CA MET A 212 -13.12 -0.30 19.63
C MET A 212 -14.47 -0.50 18.92
N GLU A 213 -14.45 -0.87 17.64
CA GLU A 213 -15.69 -1.16 16.87
C GLU A 213 -16.45 -2.38 17.41
N TYR A 214 -15.73 -3.39 17.93
CA TYR A 214 -16.34 -4.66 18.36
C TYR A 214 -16.42 -4.84 19.89
N ALA A 215 -15.93 -3.90 20.68
CA ALA A 215 -16.00 -3.96 22.15
C ALA A 215 -17.43 -4.07 22.64
N ASP A 216 -18.33 -3.19 22.17
CA ASP A 216 -19.75 -3.21 22.51
C ASP A 216 -20.52 -4.38 21.88
N ARG A 217 -19.86 -5.14 20.98
CA ARG A 217 -20.43 -6.34 20.33
C ARG A 217 -19.99 -7.64 20.99
N GLY A 218 -19.31 -7.57 22.12
CA GLY A 218 -18.95 -8.73 22.95
C GLY A 218 -17.47 -9.10 22.95
N LEU A 219 -16.56 -8.22 22.50
CA LEU A 219 -15.11 -8.38 22.70
C LEU A 219 -14.64 -7.63 23.95
N LYS A 220 -13.66 -8.21 24.67
CA LYS A 220 -12.86 -7.50 25.65
C LYS A 220 -11.38 -7.63 25.33
N SER A 221 -10.59 -6.63 25.74
CA SER A 221 -9.13 -6.67 25.65
C SER A 221 -8.58 -7.59 26.74
N LEU A 222 -7.85 -8.63 26.34
CA LEU A 222 -7.04 -9.42 27.25
C LEU A 222 -5.75 -8.66 27.58
N GLN A 223 -5.12 -8.07 26.56
CA GLN A 223 -3.96 -7.21 26.72
C GLN A 223 -3.78 -6.26 25.52
N GLN A 224 -3.48 -5.00 25.83
CA GLN A 224 -3.08 -4.02 24.81
C GLN A 224 -1.61 -4.22 24.43
N THR A 225 -1.30 -3.99 23.16
CA THR A 225 0.09 -4.04 22.67
C THR A 225 0.86 -2.79 23.08
N PRO A 226 2.20 -2.83 23.10
CA PRO A 226 2.99 -1.61 23.11
C PRO A 226 2.67 -0.74 21.89
N ALA A 227 2.87 0.57 22.03
CA ALA A 227 2.75 1.52 20.93
C ALA A 227 3.91 1.30 19.93
N ILE A 228 3.57 1.22 18.65
CA ILE A 228 4.51 1.04 17.53
C ILE A 228 4.34 2.21 16.57
N SER A 229 5.42 2.62 15.89
CA SER A 229 5.39 3.66 14.86
C SER A 229 4.26 3.41 13.85
N GLU A 230 3.56 4.47 13.47
CA GLU A 230 2.44 4.38 12.52
C GLU A 230 2.90 4.02 11.10
N HIS A 231 1.92 3.76 10.23
CA HIS A 231 2.08 3.47 8.82
C HIS A 231 2.85 4.57 8.09
N VAL A 232 3.59 4.17 7.07
CA VAL A 232 4.50 5.04 6.33
C VAL A 232 4.18 5.05 4.84
N PHE A 233 4.34 6.22 4.24
CA PHE A 233 4.43 6.40 2.79
C PHE A 233 5.89 6.43 2.38
N ILE A 234 6.23 5.66 1.35
CA ILE A 234 7.56 5.63 0.73
C ILE A 234 7.43 5.86 -0.77
N ALA A 235 8.51 6.30 -1.40
CA ALA A 235 8.59 6.45 -2.85
C ALA A 235 9.36 5.28 -3.50
N SER A 236 9.09 5.03 -4.78
CA SER A 236 9.92 4.19 -5.63
C SER A 236 11.34 4.78 -5.73
N SER A 237 12.34 3.90 -5.87
CA SER A 237 13.72 4.33 -6.15
C SER A 237 13.91 4.90 -7.55
N GLU A 238 12.96 4.68 -8.47
CA GLU A 238 13.00 5.18 -9.84
C GLU A 238 12.34 6.55 -9.99
N LEU A 239 11.61 7.02 -8.97
CA LEU A 239 11.06 8.36 -8.99
C LEU A 239 12.18 9.41 -8.92
N GLU A 240 12.11 10.39 -9.82
CA GLU A 240 13.02 11.53 -9.81
C GLU A 240 12.99 12.28 -8.47
N GLY A 241 14.16 12.71 -8.01
CA GLY A 241 14.30 13.36 -6.70
C GLY A 241 13.46 14.63 -6.52
N ASN A 242 13.16 15.38 -7.59
CA ASN A 242 12.24 16.51 -7.58
C ASN A 242 10.79 16.07 -7.34
N LYS A 243 10.32 14.99 -7.99
CA LYS A 243 8.99 14.39 -7.76
C LYS A 243 8.88 13.85 -6.33
N VAL A 244 9.91 13.15 -5.84
CA VAL A 244 9.95 12.66 -4.44
C VAL A 244 9.80 13.82 -3.45
N ARG A 245 10.55 14.92 -3.64
CA ARG A 245 10.43 16.12 -2.78
C ARG A 245 9.03 16.71 -2.84
N ARG A 246 8.50 16.91 -4.06
CA ARG A 246 7.16 17.49 -4.24
C ARG A 246 6.07 16.65 -3.59
N ILE A 247 6.10 15.32 -3.76
CA ILE A 247 5.12 14.42 -3.12
C ILE A 247 5.24 14.48 -1.60
N ARG A 248 6.47 14.51 -1.05
CA ARG A 248 6.70 14.66 0.39
C ARG A 248 6.12 15.98 0.92
N GLU A 249 6.38 17.08 0.25
CA GLU A 249 5.84 18.41 0.62
C GLU A 249 4.32 18.41 0.61
N LEU A 250 3.70 17.83 -0.42
CA LEU A 250 2.25 17.73 -0.53
C LEU A 250 1.66 16.89 0.62
N LEU A 251 2.24 15.73 0.91
CA LEU A 251 1.77 14.87 2.00
C LEU A 251 1.89 15.58 3.36
N LEU A 252 3.05 16.18 3.66
CA LEU A 252 3.29 16.89 4.92
C LEU A 252 2.50 18.21 5.00
N GLY A 253 2.07 18.75 3.86
CA GLY A 253 1.24 19.96 3.75
C GLY A 253 -0.25 19.74 4.04
N ILE A 254 -0.72 18.48 4.19
CA ILE A 254 -2.11 18.18 4.58
C ILE A 254 -2.27 18.44 6.09
N ASN A 255 -2.55 19.69 6.47
CA ASN A 255 -2.55 20.13 7.87
C ASN A 255 -3.72 21.03 8.25
N THR A 256 -4.54 21.49 7.29
CA THR A 256 -5.75 22.22 7.63
C THR A 256 -6.86 21.27 8.11
N PRO A 257 -7.75 21.70 9.03
CA PRO A 257 -8.85 20.86 9.51
C PRO A 257 -9.69 20.26 8.37
N GLU A 258 -9.95 21.05 7.33
CA GLU A 258 -10.71 20.63 6.16
C GLU A 258 -9.97 19.53 5.36
N GLN A 259 -8.68 19.72 5.09
CA GLN A 259 -7.87 18.71 4.39
C GLN A 259 -7.77 17.41 5.19
N VAL A 260 -7.55 17.51 6.51
CA VAL A 260 -7.50 16.32 7.39
C VAL A 260 -8.83 15.58 7.34
N GLU A 261 -9.97 16.29 7.45
CA GLU A 261 -11.31 15.68 7.41
C GLU A 261 -11.59 14.97 6.09
N HIS A 262 -11.27 15.60 4.95
CA HIS A 262 -11.63 15.08 3.64
C HIS A 262 -10.61 14.11 3.04
N ILE A 263 -9.32 14.23 3.39
CA ILE A 263 -8.23 13.45 2.77
C ILE A 263 -7.72 12.36 3.71
N LEU A 264 -7.47 12.65 4.99
CA LEU A 264 -6.82 11.72 5.90
C LEU A 264 -7.79 10.87 6.73
N LYS A 265 -8.89 11.44 7.21
CA LYS A 265 -9.87 10.67 7.99
C LYS A 265 -10.54 9.52 7.23
N PRO A 266 -10.73 9.58 5.89
CA PRO A 266 -11.11 8.40 5.13
C PRO A 266 -10.10 7.24 5.24
N LEU A 267 -8.79 7.52 5.29
CA LEU A 267 -7.76 6.50 5.47
C LEU A 267 -7.84 5.85 6.85
N LYS A 268 -7.98 6.71 7.87
CA LYS A 268 -8.06 6.32 9.28
C LYS A 268 -8.87 7.39 10.03
N GLY A 269 -10.02 7.03 10.59
CA GLY A 269 -10.95 7.97 11.23
C GLY A 269 -10.33 8.83 12.34
N SER A 270 -9.28 8.33 12.98
CA SER A 270 -8.51 9.03 14.01
C SER A 270 -7.31 9.84 13.46
N ALA A 271 -7.13 9.91 12.14
CA ALA A 271 -6.01 10.65 11.54
C ALA A 271 -6.08 12.14 11.88
N THR A 272 -4.94 12.69 12.30
CA THR A 272 -4.76 14.11 12.65
C THR A 272 -3.76 14.82 11.75
N GLY A 273 -2.93 14.06 11.01
CA GLY A 273 -1.93 14.64 10.13
C GLY A 273 -1.01 13.58 9.50
N LEU A 274 -0.05 14.10 8.76
CA LEU A 274 1.12 13.37 8.29
C LEU A 274 2.38 14.08 8.79
N VAL A 275 3.31 13.33 9.37
CA VAL A 275 4.55 13.86 9.94
C VAL A 275 5.78 13.27 9.24
N THR A 276 6.93 13.87 9.45
CA THR A 276 8.20 13.32 8.94
C THR A 276 8.45 11.93 9.51
N ALA A 277 9.13 11.10 8.71
CA ALA A 277 9.51 9.75 9.08
C ALA A 277 11.02 9.54 8.91
N SER A 278 11.60 8.76 9.78
CA SER A 278 12.98 8.28 9.71
C SER A 278 13.05 6.78 9.96
N GLU A 279 14.10 6.10 9.51
CA GLU A 279 14.31 4.68 9.82
C GLU A 279 14.41 4.42 11.34
N ALA A 280 14.90 5.41 12.09
CA ALA A 280 15.01 5.34 13.55
C ALA A 280 13.67 5.13 14.25
N ASP A 281 12.57 5.63 13.67
CA ASP A 281 11.21 5.45 14.20
C ASP A 281 10.77 3.98 14.22
N TYR A 282 11.37 3.13 13.39
CA TYR A 282 11.02 1.72 13.24
C TYR A 282 12.02 0.76 13.90
N LEU A 283 13.12 1.28 14.49
CA LEU A 283 14.12 0.46 15.19
C LEU A 283 13.54 -0.36 16.37
N PRO A 284 12.59 0.16 17.19
CA PRO A 284 12.01 -0.64 18.26
C PRO A 284 11.29 -1.89 17.72
N LEU A 285 10.54 -1.75 16.62
CA LEU A 285 9.86 -2.87 15.98
C LEU A 285 10.87 -3.84 15.33
N ARG A 286 11.90 -3.31 14.67
CA ARG A 286 12.96 -4.13 14.09
C ARG A 286 13.63 -5.03 15.13
N ARG A 287 14.03 -4.47 16.29
CA ARG A 287 14.62 -5.23 17.41
C ARG A 287 13.66 -6.28 17.97
N LEU A 288 12.36 -6.01 17.91
CA LEU A 288 11.34 -6.97 18.33
C LEU A 288 11.25 -8.11 17.33
N MET A 289 11.29 -7.84 16.03
CA MET A 289 11.20 -8.85 14.97
C MET A 289 12.44 -9.75 14.92
N GLU A 290 13.64 -9.19 15.12
CA GLU A 290 14.90 -9.95 15.16
C GLU A 290 14.91 -11.09 16.20
N LYS A 291 14.06 -11.02 17.23
CA LYS A 291 13.92 -12.09 18.24
C LYS A 291 13.11 -13.31 17.78
N PHE A 292 12.47 -13.23 16.61
CA PHE A 292 11.66 -14.33 16.06
C PHE A 292 12.36 -15.08 14.91
N ASP A 293 13.41 -14.50 14.35
CA ASP A 293 14.13 -15.09 13.22
C ASP A 293 15.21 -16.08 13.72
N HIS A 294 15.18 -16.37 15.03
CA HIS A 294 16.00 -17.37 15.72
C HIS A 294 15.08 -18.32 16.49
#